data_1948c32ffcf16b510f19a38418f0121c
#
_entry.id   1948c32ffcf16b510f19a38418f0121c
#
_cell.length_a   1.000
_cell.length_b   1.000
_cell.length_c   1.000
_cell.angle_alpha   90.00
_cell.angle_beta   90.00
_cell.angle_gamma   90.00
#
_symmetry.space_group_name_H-M   'P 1'
#
loop_
_entity.id
_entity.type
_entity.pdbx_description
1 polymer ?
#
loop_
_entity_poly.entity_id
_entity_poly.type
_entity_poly.pdbx_seq_one_letter_code
_entity_poly.pdbx_strand_id
1 'polypeptide(L)'
;DYNLGKTHNLETIDIFNPDGTLSQAAGLYVGQDRMEVRKQIAKDLQAAGLMEKVENYTNKVGYSERNPDTAVEPRLCMQWYLSMQHFADIALPPVLEGKIKFHPQKYVTTYRNWLENIDDWCISRQLWWGHRIPAYYLPTAEGKEEQFVVAMNREEALQKARQIAGFENITAEELRHDEDALDTWFSSWLWPVSLFNGILNPGNEEISYYYPTADLVTGPDIIFFWVARMIMAGQEYINDVPFRNVY
;
A
#
# COMPACT_ATOMS: atom_id res chain seq x y z
N ASP A 1 10.91 -0.56 17.72
CA ASP A 1 10.65 0.74 18.39
C ASP A 1 9.23 1.23 18.14
N TYR A 2 8.74 1.28 16.88
CA TYR A 2 7.39 1.77 16.55
C TYR A 2 6.26 1.07 17.33
N ASN A 3 6.27 -0.26 17.41
CA ASN A 3 5.26 -1.02 18.16
C ASN A 3 5.31 -0.72 19.68
N LEU A 4 6.51 -0.50 20.23
CA LEU A 4 6.65 -0.07 21.63
C LEU A 4 6.06 1.34 21.82
N GLY A 5 6.30 2.24 20.86
CA GLY A 5 5.68 3.57 20.84
C GLY A 5 4.16 3.49 20.89
N LYS A 6 3.55 2.65 20.04
CA LYS A 6 2.09 2.42 20.05
C LYS A 6 1.58 1.82 21.37
N THR A 7 2.27 0.79 21.89
CA THR A 7 1.87 0.12 23.13
C THR A 7 1.90 1.06 24.33
N HIS A 8 2.86 1.97 24.39
CA HIS A 8 3.07 2.89 25.50
C HIS A 8 2.57 4.32 25.24
N ASN A 9 1.89 4.54 24.10
CA ASN A 9 1.41 5.86 23.67
C ASN A 9 2.49 6.95 23.70
N LEU A 10 3.69 6.60 23.19
CA LEU A 10 4.80 7.54 23.09
C LEU A 10 4.67 8.39 21.84
N GLU A 11 5.10 9.63 21.92
CA GLU A 11 5.16 10.53 20.77
C GLU A 11 6.13 9.99 19.71
N THR A 12 5.73 10.05 18.45
CA THR A 12 6.57 9.72 17.31
C THR A 12 7.14 11.00 16.72
N ILE A 13 8.47 11.16 16.82
CA ILE A 13 9.18 12.32 16.29
C ILE A 13 10.01 11.88 15.08
N ASP A 14 9.65 12.36 13.89
CA ASP A 14 10.45 12.14 12.67
C ASP A 14 11.48 13.27 12.53
N ILE A 15 12.74 12.91 12.72
CA ILE A 15 13.87 13.83 12.66
C ILE A 15 14.54 13.92 11.29
N PHE A 16 13.99 13.26 10.26
CA PHE A 16 14.58 13.23 8.92
C PHE A 16 13.69 13.86 7.87
N ASN A 17 14.29 14.61 6.97
CA ASN A 17 13.70 15.02 5.72
C ASN A 17 13.71 13.88 4.68
N PRO A 18 12.90 13.95 3.60
CA PRO A 18 12.89 12.94 2.52
C PRO A 18 14.24 12.66 1.88
N ASP A 19 15.13 13.65 1.83
CA ASP A 19 16.47 13.56 1.26
C ASP A 19 17.54 12.99 2.23
N GLY A 20 17.13 12.66 3.46
CA GLY A 20 18.02 12.12 4.50
C GLY A 20 18.80 13.17 5.28
N THR A 21 18.52 14.45 5.10
CA THR A 21 19.00 15.50 6.00
C THR A 21 18.17 15.57 7.28
N LEU A 22 18.69 16.21 8.33
CA LEU A 22 17.96 16.36 9.57
C LEU A 22 16.90 17.47 9.46
N SER A 23 15.68 17.16 9.90
CA SER A 23 14.55 18.09 9.92
C SER A 23 14.65 19.08 11.09
N GLN A 24 13.74 20.06 11.12
CA GLN A 24 13.60 20.99 12.26
C GLN A 24 13.31 20.28 13.59
N ALA A 25 12.61 19.14 13.55
CA ALA A 25 12.29 18.34 14.73
C ALA A 25 13.53 17.72 15.40
N ALA A 26 14.64 17.64 14.70
CA ALA A 26 15.91 17.17 15.28
C ALA A 26 16.50 18.15 16.30
N GLY A 27 16.18 19.44 16.22
CA GLY A 27 16.68 20.50 17.10
C GLY A 27 18.17 20.81 16.91
N LEU A 28 19.01 19.80 16.68
CA LEU A 28 20.44 19.91 16.42
C LEU A 28 20.77 19.43 15.01
N TYR A 29 21.82 19.97 14.42
CA TYR A 29 22.33 19.60 13.09
C TYR A 29 21.32 19.73 11.94
N VAL A 30 20.31 20.58 12.09
CA VAL A 30 19.24 20.78 11.10
C VAL A 30 19.82 21.08 9.71
N GLY A 31 19.29 20.39 8.68
CA GLY A 31 19.73 20.52 7.30
C GLY A 31 21.02 19.81 6.94
N GLN A 32 21.69 19.15 7.90
CA GLN A 32 22.90 18.39 7.64
C GLN A 32 22.58 16.93 7.26
N ASP A 33 23.43 16.32 6.43
CA ASP A 33 23.30 14.91 6.06
C ASP A 33 23.48 13.98 7.27
N ARG A 34 22.59 13.03 7.44
CA ARG A 34 22.56 12.10 8.59
C ARG A 34 23.84 11.27 8.75
N MET A 35 24.54 10.94 7.65
CA MET A 35 25.76 10.14 7.70
C MET A 35 26.93 10.98 8.20
N GLU A 36 26.97 12.26 7.87
CA GLU A 36 27.96 13.20 8.41
C GLU A 36 27.65 13.55 9.87
N VAL A 37 26.39 13.78 10.21
CA VAL A 37 25.94 14.01 11.60
C VAL A 37 26.29 12.81 12.49
N ARG A 38 26.14 11.59 12.01
CA ARG A 38 26.50 10.38 12.75
C ARG A 38 27.96 10.37 13.19
N LYS A 39 28.87 10.89 12.36
CA LYS A 39 30.29 11.04 12.70
C LYS A 39 30.54 12.19 13.67
N GLN A 40 29.82 13.29 13.49
CA GLN A 40 29.99 14.49 14.29
C GLN A 40 29.44 14.31 15.70
N ILE A 41 28.22 13.75 15.86
CA ILE A 41 27.59 13.56 17.17
C ILE A 41 28.42 12.66 18.10
N ALA A 42 29.14 11.70 17.56
CA ALA A 42 30.05 10.86 18.37
C ALA A 42 31.19 11.68 18.99
N LYS A 43 31.74 12.64 18.24
CA LYS A 43 32.78 13.56 18.74
C LYS A 43 32.23 14.53 19.78
N ASP A 44 31.04 15.05 19.54
CA ASP A 44 30.40 16.04 20.43
C ASP A 44 29.98 15.39 21.75
N LEU A 45 29.47 14.16 21.72
CA LEU A 45 29.18 13.38 22.95
C LEU A 45 30.45 13.06 23.73
N GLN A 46 31.55 12.76 23.05
CA GLN A 46 32.84 12.54 23.70
C GLN A 46 33.36 13.83 24.33
N ALA A 47 33.28 14.95 23.63
CA ALA A 47 33.71 16.25 24.15
C ALA A 47 32.84 16.71 25.34
N ALA A 48 31.57 16.38 25.36
CA ALA A 48 30.66 16.65 26.47
C ALA A 48 30.82 15.68 27.66
N GLY A 49 31.68 14.65 27.56
CA GLY A 49 31.85 13.63 28.59
C GLY A 49 30.66 12.68 28.75
N LEU A 50 29.79 12.59 27.74
CA LEU A 50 28.59 11.76 27.73
C LEU A 50 28.80 10.40 27.01
N MET A 51 29.99 10.18 26.44
CA MET A 51 30.35 8.93 25.75
C MET A 51 31.01 7.96 26.75
N GLU A 52 30.32 6.91 27.13
CA GLU A 52 30.86 5.91 28.05
C GLU A 52 31.78 4.93 27.32
N LYS A 53 31.35 4.42 26.14
CA LYS A 53 32.08 3.38 25.42
C LYS A 53 31.73 3.38 23.94
N VAL A 54 32.70 3.02 23.13
CA VAL A 54 32.50 2.71 21.70
C VAL A 54 32.93 1.27 21.46
N GLU A 55 32.06 0.46 20.90
CA GLU A 55 32.32 -0.94 20.55
C GLU A 55 32.13 -1.18 19.06
N ASN A 56 32.99 -2.02 18.48
CA ASN A 56 32.78 -2.50 17.12
C ASN A 56 31.63 -3.51 17.13
N TYR A 57 30.60 -3.26 16.31
CA TYR A 57 29.46 -4.13 16.16
C TYR A 57 29.24 -4.45 14.69
N THR A 58 28.97 -5.72 14.39
CA THR A 58 28.67 -6.20 13.05
C THR A 58 27.21 -6.64 12.99
N ASN A 59 26.45 -6.09 12.07
CA ASN A 59 25.07 -6.49 11.83
C ASN A 59 24.83 -6.74 10.33
N LYS A 60 23.72 -7.41 10.03
CA LYS A 60 23.25 -7.58 8.65
C LYS A 60 22.33 -6.43 8.30
N VAL A 61 22.60 -5.77 7.19
CA VAL A 61 21.77 -4.72 6.63
C VAL A 61 21.14 -5.23 5.33
N GLY A 62 19.83 -5.09 5.18
CA GLY A 62 19.13 -5.39 3.93
C GLY A 62 19.44 -4.33 2.88
N TYR A 63 19.54 -4.75 1.63
CA TYR A 63 19.67 -3.85 0.49
C TYR A 63 18.46 -4.03 -0.42
N SER A 64 18.14 -2.98 -1.16
CA SER A 64 17.04 -3.03 -2.14
C SER A 64 17.37 -4.02 -3.25
N GLU A 65 16.47 -4.95 -3.54
CA GLU A 65 16.62 -5.88 -4.65
C GLU A 65 16.70 -5.16 -6.01
N ARG A 66 16.02 -4.02 -6.14
CA ARG A 66 15.98 -3.22 -7.37
C ARG A 66 17.16 -2.24 -7.51
N ASN A 67 17.78 -1.89 -6.40
CA ASN A 67 18.96 -1.04 -6.35
C ASN A 67 19.91 -1.54 -5.26
N PRO A 68 20.85 -2.44 -5.59
CA PRO A 68 21.71 -3.11 -4.62
C PRO A 68 22.67 -2.18 -3.88
N ASP A 69 22.83 -0.94 -4.32
CA ASP A 69 23.66 0.07 -3.64
C ASP A 69 22.86 0.84 -2.56
N THR A 70 21.55 0.61 -2.45
CA THR A 70 20.67 1.32 -1.51
C THR A 70 20.29 0.41 -0.35
N ALA A 71 20.76 0.76 0.85
CA ALA A 71 20.34 0.10 2.10
C ALA A 71 18.85 0.37 2.39
N VAL A 72 18.15 -0.68 2.85
CA VAL A 72 16.76 -0.58 3.30
C VAL A 72 16.73 0.06 4.70
N GLU A 73 16.03 1.17 4.82
CA GLU A 73 15.84 1.88 6.08
C GLU A 73 14.35 1.99 6.41
N PRO A 74 13.91 1.55 7.62
CA PRO A 74 12.54 1.78 8.07
C PRO A 74 12.28 3.28 8.22
N ARG A 75 11.20 3.77 7.61
CA ARG A 75 10.77 5.16 7.69
C ARG A 75 9.25 5.23 7.79
N LEU A 76 8.77 6.20 8.55
CA LEU A 76 7.35 6.56 8.55
C LEU A 76 7.05 7.41 7.31
N CYS A 77 6.02 7.04 6.57
CA CYS A 77 5.51 7.82 5.44
C CYS A 77 4.01 7.54 5.30
N MET A 78 3.31 8.50 4.71
CA MET A 78 1.90 8.30 4.37
C MET A 78 1.80 7.30 3.22
N GLN A 79 0.95 6.28 3.40
CA GLN A 79 0.72 5.22 2.41
C GLN A 79 -0.78 4.96 2.30
N TRP A 80 -1.20 4.51 1.14
CA TRP A 80 -2.58 4.07 0.93
C TRP A 80 -2.74 2.62 1.38
N TYR A 81 -3.74 2.40 2.24
CA TYR A 81 -4.10 1.07 2.71
C TYR A 81 -5.54 0.75 2.33
N LEU A 82 -5.77 -0.48 1.89
CA LEU A 82 -7.09 -1.05 1.75
C LEU A 82 -7.39 -1.89 3.00
N SER A 83 -8.51 -1.60 3.67
CA SER A 83 -8.97 -2.43 4.77
C SER A 83 -9.45 -3.79 4.26
N MET A 84 -8.84 -4.88 4.73
CA MET A 84 -8.96 -6.20 4.13
C MET A 84 -9.98 -7.11 4.84
N GLN A 85 -10.42 -6.78 6.04
CA GLN A 85 -11.30 -7.68 6.82
C GLN A 85 -12.60 -8.00 6.07
N HIS A 86 -13.28 -6.99 5.54
CA HIS A 86 -14.49 -7.20 4.74
C HIS A 86 -14.28 -8.15 3.57
N PHE A 87 -13.17 -7.96 2.84
CA PHE A 87 -12.83 -8.82 1.69
C PHE A 87 -12.52 -10.25 2.09
N ALA A 88 -11.89 -10.45 3.24
CA ALA A 88 -11.66 -11.79 3.79
C ALA A 88 -12.97 -12.49 4.15
N ASP A 89 -13.88 -11.76 4.80
CA ASP A 89 -15.17 -12.28 5.24
C ASP A 89 -16.03 -12.78 4.07
N ILE A 90 -16.01 -12.08 2.94
CA ILE A 90 -16.78 -12.49 1.73
C ILE A 90 -16.06 -13.52 0.87
N ALA A 91 -14.71 -13.60 0.91
CA ALA A 91 -13.93 -14.50 0.07
C ALA A 91 -13.72 -15.89 0.70
N LEU A 92 -13.81 -16.02 2.01
CA LEU A 92 -13.58 -17.28 2.71
C LEU A 92 -14.71 -18.31 2.49
N PRO A 93 -16.01 -17.97 2.61
CA PRO A 93 -17.12 -18.92 2.50
C PRO A 93 -17.14 -19.70 1.18
N PRO A 94 -16.98 -19.09 -0.01
CA PRO A 94 -17.03 -19.82 -1.28
C PRO A 94 -16.04 -20.98 -1.40
N VAL A 95 -14.87 -20.84 -0.75
CA VAL A 95 -13.84 -21.90 -0.75
C VAL A 95 -14.19 -22.98 0.29
N LEU A 96 -14.65 -22.62 1.46
CA LEU A 96 -15.00 -23.58 2.51
C LEU A 96 -16.26 -24.39 2.17
N GLU A 97 -17.20 -23.79 1.45
CA GLU A 97 -18.42 -24.43 0.95
C GLU A 97 -18.18 -25.28 -0.31
N GLY A 98 -16.96 -25.24 -0.88
CA GLY A 98 -16.60 -26.00 -2.07
C GLY A 98 -17.13 -25.45 -3.38
N LYS A 99 -17.60 -24.21 -3.43
CA LYS A 99 -17.91 -23.51 -4.69
C LYS A 99 -16.65 -23.29 -5.52
N ILE A 100 -15.51 -23.06 -4.84
CA ILE A 100 -14.17 -23.05 -5.43
C ILE A 100 -13.37 -24.22 -4.86
N LYS A 101 -12.78 -25.03 -5.71
CA LYS A 101 -11.98 -26.20 -5.32
C LYS A 101 -10.50 -25.97 -5.63
N PHE A 102 -9.64 -26.15 -4.64
CA PHE A 102 -8.19 -26.12 -4.82
C PHE A 102 -7.65 -27.54 -5.10
N HIS A 103 -6.75 -27.63 -6.06
CA HIS A 103 -6.06 -28.86 -6.43
C HIS A 103 -4.54 -28.66 -6.34
N PRO A 104 -3.85 -29.28 -5.36
CA PRO A 104 -4.37 -30.18 -4.32
C PRO A 104 -5.12 -29.47 -3.18
N GLN A 105 -6.05 -30.19 -2.57
CA GLN A 105 -6.93 -29.67 -1.51
C GLN A 105 -6.19 -29.10 -0.27
N LYS A 106 -4.94 -29.49 -0.03
CA LYS A 106 -4.12 -28.96 1.08
C LYS A 106 -4.04 -27.43 1.09
N TYR A 107 -4.14 -26.77 -0.06
CA TYR A 107 -4.09 -25.30 -0.16
C TYR A 107 -5.33 -24.60 0.41
N VAL A 108 -6.44 -25.28 0.63
CA VAL A 108 -7.61 -24.73 1.34
C VAL A 108 -7.24 -24.33 2.78
N THR A 109 -6.43 -25.14 3.47
CA THR A 109 -5.99 -24.81 4.84
C THR A 109 -5.07 -23.58 4.83
N THR A 110 -4.15 -23.49 3.87
CA THR A 110 -3.26 -22.35 3.71
C THR A 110 -4.04 -21.07 3.38
N TYR A 111 -5.01 -21.16 2.47
CA TYR A 111 -5.92 -20.07 2.10
C TYR A 111 -6.71 -19.56 3.32
N ARG A 112 -7.34 -20.49 4.07
CA ARG A 112 -8.09 -20.17 5.29
C ARG A 112 -7.22 -19.43 6.31
N ASN A 113 -6.07 -20.03 6.68
CA ASN A 113 -5.19 -19.44 7.69
C ASN A 113 -4.74 -18.04 7.35
N TRP A 114 -4.53 -17.76 6.07
CA TRP A 114 -4.14 -16.43 5.62
C TRP A 114 -5.29 -15.43 5.74
N LEU A 115 -6.51 -15.79 5.32
CA LEU A 115 -7.68 -14.91 5.40
C LEU A 115 -8.14 -14.65 6.84
N GLU A 116 -8.06 -15.65 7.72
CA GLU A 116 -8.40 -15.50 9.13
C GLU A 116 -7.44 -14.58 9.91
N ASN A 117 -6.24 -14.34 9.36
CA ASN A 117 -5.21 -13.49 9.96
C ASN A 117 -4.75 -12.40 8.98
N ILE A 118 -5.67 -11.87 8.19
CA ILE A 118 -5.34 -10.92 7.15
C ILE A 118 -5.00 -9.55 7.73
N ASP A 119 -3.90 -8.97 7.28
CA ASP A 119 -3.55 -7.58 7.54
C ASP A 119 -4.06 -6.67 6.43
N ASP A 120 -4.25 -5.38 6.75
CA ASP A 120 -4.59 -4.36 5.75
C ASP A 120 -3.50 -4.27 4.67
N TRP A 121 -3.94 -4.10 3.45
CA TRP A 121 -3.06 -4.12 2.28
C TRP A 121 -2.58 -2.73 1.89
N CYS A 122 -1.27 -2.49 2.06
CA CYS A 122 -0.65 -1.31 1.48
C CYS A 122 -0.67 -1.40 -0.04
N ILE A 123 -1.43 -0.52 -0.70
CA ILE A 123 -1.65 -0.52 -2.15
C ILE A 123 -0.80 0.51 -2.89
N SER A 124 -0.12 1.40 -2.21
CA SER A 124 0.77 2.39 -2.83
C SER A 124 2.19 1.86 -3.03
N ARG A 125 2.80 2.25 -4.13
CA ARG A 125 4.19 1.90 -4.50
C ARG A 125 4.88 3.14 -5.05
N GLN A 126 6.10 3.40 -4.57
CA GLN A 126 6.98 4.46 -5.05
C GLN A 126 7.72 3.97 -6.29
N LEU A 127 7.00 3.87 -7.41
CA LEU A 127 7.50 3.37 -8.68
C LEU A 127 7.49 4.47 -9.74
N TRP A 128 8.49 4.48 -10.58
CA TRP A 128 8.59 5.39 -11.72
C TRP A 128 7.46 5.18 -12.75
N TRP A 129 7.00 3.96 -12.91
CA TRP A 129 5.98 3.58 -13.90
C TRP A 129 4.98 2.59 -13.31
N GLY A 130 3.70 2.80 -13.60
CA GLY A 130 2.59 1.97 -13.12
C GLY A 130 1.24 2.70 -13.25
N HIS A 131 0.19 2.12 -12.73
CA HIS A 131 -1.11 2.74 -12.60
C HIS A 131 -1.06 3.77 -11.46
N ARG A 132 -1.08 5.04 -11.80
CA ARG A 132 -1.02 6.12 -10.83
C ARG A 132 -2.25 6.13 -9.93
N ILE A 133 -2.06 6.40 -8.64
CA ILE A 133 -3.16 6.49 -7.68
C ILE A 133 -4.04 7.69 -8.08
N PRO A 134 -5.36 7.49 -8.27
CA PRO A 134 -6.28 8.53 -8.78
C PRO A 134 -6.73 9.49 -7.67
N ALA A 135 -5.81 9.92 -6.82
CA ALA A 135 -6.06 10.86 -5.74
C ALA A 135 -5.43 12.22 -6.04
N TYR A 136 -6.17 13.29 -5.73
CA TYR A 136 -5.77 14.67 -5.92
C TYR A 136 -5.89 15.40 -4.59
N TYR A 137 -4.76 15.86 -4.06
CA TYR A 137 -4.66 16.56 -2.78
C TYR A 137 -4.99 18.04 -2.96
N LEU A 138 -5.72 18.57 -1.99
CA LEU A 138 -6.06 19.99 -1.89
C LEU A 138 -4.94 20.75 -1.15
N PRO A 139 -4.77 22.06 -1.42
CA PRO A 139 -3.84 22.90 -0.67
C PRO A 139 -4.12 22.81 0.83
N THR A 140 -3.13 22.44 1.60
CA THR A 140 -3.28 22.24 3.03
C THR A 140 -2.27 23.11 3.77
N ALA A 141 -2.69 23.81 4.83
CA ALA A 141 -1.79 24.56 5.67
C ALA A 141 -0.88 23.61 6.46
N GLU A 142 0.36 24.06 6.71
CA GLU A 142 1.33 23.30 7.47
C GLU A 142 0.76 22.84 8.82
N GLY A 143 0.94 21.55 9.14
CA GLY A 143 0.46 20.94 10.37
C GLY A 143 -1.03 20.55 10.40
N LYS A 144 -1.75 20.69 9.27
CA LYS A 144 -3.12 20.18 9.13
C LYS A 144 -3.12 18.88 8.34
N GLU A 145 -4.16 18.06 8.56
CA GLU A 145 -4.39 16.84 7.80
C GLU A 145 -4.67 17.16 6.32
N GLU A 146 -4.00 16.45 5.41
CA GLU A 146 -4.21 16.63 3.97
C GLU A 146 -5.59 16.13 3.56
N GLN A 147 -6.35 16.97 2.86
CA GLN A 147 -7.60 16.61 2.22
C GLN A 147 -7.35 16.21 0.78
N PHE A 148 -8.12 15.26 0.29
CA PHE A 148 -8.00 14.78 -1.10
C PHE A 148 -9.37 14.42 -1.69
N VAL A 149 -9.41 14.34 -3.02
CA VAL A 149 -10.52 13.79 -3.79
C VAL A 149 -10.01 12.68 -4.70
N VAL A 150 -10.83 11.65 -4.90
CA VAL A 150 -10.53 10.56 -5.85
C VAL A 150 -11.31 10.83 -7.14
N ALA A 151 -10.61 10.83 -8.29
CA ALA A 151 -11.19 11.16 -9.57
C ALA A 151 -10.43 10.49 -10.73
N MET A 152 -11.11 10.25 -11.83
CA MET A 152 -10.53 9.66 -13.04
C MET A 152 -9.55 10.60 -13.75
N ASN A 153 -9.76 11.91 -13.62
CA ASN A 153 -8.93 12.94 -14.24
C ASN A 153 -8.98 14.24 -13.42
N ARG A 154 -8.14 15.20 -13.79
CA ARG A 154 -7.99 16.48 -13.09
C ARG A 154 -9.25 17.35 -13.17
N GLU A 155 -10.01 17.29 -14.26
CA GLU A 155 -11.25 18.03 -14.45
C GLU A 155 -12.33 17.56 -13.47
N GLU A 156 -12.51 16.25 -13.34
CA GLU A 156 -13.42 15.65 -12.36
C GLU A 156 -12.95 15.94 -10.92
N ALA A 157 -11.64 15.87 -10.67
CA ALA A 157 -11.06 16.22 -9.37
C ALA A 157 -11.39 17.66 -8.98
N LEU A 158 -11.26 18.60 -9.93
CA LEU A 158 -11.59 20.01 -9.72
C LEU A 158 -13.08 20.21 -9.39
N GLN A 159 -13.96 19.51 -10.09
CA GLN A 159 -15.40 19.57 -9.81
C GLN A 159 -15.72 19.06 -8.41
N LYS A 160 -15.11 17.94 -7.99
CA LYS A 160 -15.28 17.38 -6.65
C LYS A 160 -14.68 18.28 -5.56
N ALA A 161 -13.49 18.81 -5.79
CA ALA A 161 -12.81 19.70 -4.86
C ALA A 161 -13.62 20.98 -4.57
N ARG A 162 -14.26 21.57 -5.59
CA ARG A 162 -15.09 22.77 -5.45
C ARG A 162 -16.38 22.55 -4.65
N GLN A 163 -16.75 21.29 -4.40
CA GLN A 163 -17.89 20.96 -3.54
C GLN A 163 -17.51 20.91 -2.06
N ILE A 164 -16.22 20.96 -1.75
CA ILE A 164 -15.69 20.97 -0.38
C ILE A 164 -15.66 22.41 0.13
N ALA A 165 -16.22 22.64 1.33
CA ALA A 165 -16.25 23.95 1.94
C ALA A 165 -14.84 24.56 2.09
N GLY A 166 -14.69 25.78 1.60
CA GLY A 166 -13.41 26.50 1.60
C GLY A 166 -12.56 26.32 0.33
N PHE A 167 -13.00 25.46 -0.62
CA PHE A 167 -12.30 25.23 -1.89
C PHE A 167 -13.16 25.57 -3.13
N GLU A 168 -14.21 26.36 -2.98
CA GLU A 168 -15.16 26.71 -4.05
C GLU A 168 -14.48 27.38 -5.27
N ASN A 169 -13.37 28.10 -5.01
CA ASN A 169 -12.63 28.84 -6.03
C ASN A 169 -11.27 28.20 -6.39
N ILE A 170 -11.02 26.96 -5.95
CA ILE A 170 -9.76 26.26 -6.26
C ILE A 170 -9.58 26.11 -7.78
N THR A 171 -8.35 26.21 -8.24
CA THR A 171 -7.95 26.02 -9.63
C THR A 171 -7.35 24.61 -9.86
N ALA A 172 -7.28 24.20 -11.11
CA ALA A 172 -6.73 22.88 -11.45
C ALA A 172 -5.22 22.76 -11.12
N GLU A 173 -4.50 23.87 -11.19
CA GLU A 173 -3.07 23.94 -10.91
C GLU A 173 -2.75 23.74 -9.43
N GLU A 174 -3.67 24.09 -8.55
CA GLU A 174 -3.52 23.94 -7.10
C GLU A 174 -3.74 22.49 -6.63
N LEU A 175 -4.33 21.64 -7.48
CA LEU A 175 -4.50 20.23 -7.17
C LEU A 175 -3.20 19.45 -7.40
N ARG A 176 -2.67 18.84 -6.34
CA ARG A 176 -1.50 17.96 -6.41
C ARG A 176 -1.94 16.51 -6.62
N HIS A 177 -1.67 15.95 -7.81
CA HIS A 177 -1.95 14.53 -8.08
C HIS A 177 -0.97 13.65 -7.30
N ASP A 178 -1.45 12.57 -6.71
CA ASP A 178 -0.61 11.59 -6.02
C ASP A 178 0.48 11.06 -6.98
N GLU A 179 1.72 10.94 -6.50
CA GLU A 179 2.86 10.52 -7.32
C GLU A 179 3.07 9.01 -7.31
N ASP A 180 2.48 8.32 -6.33
CA ASP A 180 2.62 6.89 -6.18
C ASP A 180 1.82 6.11 -7.22
N ALA A 181 2.28 4.90 -7.50
CA ALA A 181 1.57 3.93 -8.32
C ALA A 181 0.80 2.94 -7.44
N LEU A 182 -0.27 2.37 -7.99
CA LEU A 182 -0.98 1.25 -7.38
C LEU A 182 -0.15 -0.04 -7.47
N ASP A 183 -0.25 -0.87 -6.45
CA ASP A 183 0.26 -2.25 -6.46
C ASP A 183 -0.26 -2.99 -7.70
N THR A 184 0.59 -3.75 -8.36
CA THR A 184 0.24 -4.53 -9.56
C THR A 184 -0.95 -5.45 -9.30
N TRP A 185 -1.03 -6.05 -8.11
CA TRP A 185 -2.14 -6.93 -7.75
C TRP A 185 -3.46 -6.20 -7.56
N PHE A 186 -3.43 -4.90 -7.32
CA PHE A 186 -4.64 -4.06 -7.20
C PHE A 186 -5.36 -3.86 -8.54
N SER A 187 -4.65 -3.90 -9.65
CA SER A 187 -5.28 -3.93 -10.98
C SER A 187 -5.57 -5.36 -11.46
N SER A 188 -4.64 -6.30 -11.21
CA SER A 188 -4.75 -7.67 -11.72
C SER A 188 -5.83 -8.53 -11.03
N TRP A 189 -6.29 -8.16 -9.83
CA TRP A 189 -7.44 -8.84 -9.20
C TRP A 189 -8.75 -8.67 -9.98
N LEU A 190 -8.84 -7.64 -10.83
CA LEU A 190 -9.98 -7.38 -11.70
C LEU A 190 -9.95 -8.18 -13.01
N TRP A 191 -8.87 -8.95 -13.26
CA TRP A 191 -8.67 -9.68 -14.50
C TRP A 191 -9.89 -10.48 -14.97
N PRO A 192 -10.54 -11.33 -14.15
CA PRO A 192 -11.65 -12.16 -14.60
C PRO A 192 -12.85 -11.35 -15.08
N VAL A 193 -13.01 -10.13 -14.60
CA VAL A 193 -14.13 -9.23 -14.95
C VAL A 193 -13.74 -8.30 -16.08
N SER A 194 -12.54 -7.72 -16.02
CA SER A 194 -12.08 -6.71 -16.99
C SER A 194 -11.87 -7.30 -18.39
N LEU A 195 -11.45 -8.56 -18.46
CA LEU A 195 -11.17 -9.25 -19.72
C LEU A 195 -12.38 -9.30 -20.68
N PHE A 196 -13.58 -9.40 -20.12
CA PHE A 196 -14.83 -9.44 -20.86
C PHE A 196 -15.59 -8.10 -20.82
N ASN A 197 -14.87 -7.01 -20.62
CA ASN A 197 -15.45 -5.65 -20.49
C ASN A 197 -16.56 -5.56 -19.42
N GLY A 198 -16.54 -6.44 -18.42
CA GLY A 198 -17.58 -6.52 -17.40
C GLY A 198 -17.62 -5.35 -16.43
N ILE A 199 -16.54 -4.56 -16.33
CA ILE A 199 -16.47 -3.37 -15.48
C ILE A 199 -17.24 -2.20 -16.13
N LEU A 200 -16.95 -1.92 -17.42
CA LEU A 200 -17.54 -0.78 -18.14
C LEU A 200 -18.91 -1.12 -18.72
N ASN A 201 -19.21 -2.39 -18.99
CA ASN A 201 -20.45 -2.87 -19.54
C ASN A 201 -20.94 -4.11 -18.76
N PRO A 202 -21.40 -3.96 -17.52
CA PRO A 202 -21.83 -5.07 -16.68
C PRO A 202 -22.96 -5.86 -17.31
N GLY A 203 -22.91 -7.20 -17.20
CA GLY A 203 -23.97 -8.07 -17.72
C GLY A 203 -24.01 -8.22 -19.26
N ASN A 204 -22.97 -7.77 -19.97
CA ASN A 204 -22.86 -8.01 -21.41
C ASN A 204 -22.82 -9.52 -21.72
N GLU A 205 -23.00 -9.88 -22.99
CA GLU A 205 -23.11 -11.27 -23.44
C GLU A 205 -21.85 -12.10 -23.13
N GLU A 206 -20.67 -11.52 -23.31
CA GLU A 206 -19.40 -12.22 -23.07
C GLU A 206 -19.20 -12.50 -21.58
N ILE A 207 -19.37 -11.50 -20.69
CA ILE A 207 -19.21 -11.73 -19.24
C ILE A 207 -20.27 -12.73 -18.76
N SER A 208 -21.50 -12.67 -19.25
CA SER A 208 -22.56 -13.59 -18.89
C SER A 208 -22.29 -15.04 -19.34
N TYR A 209 -21.52 -15.21 -20.41
CA TYR A 209 -21.16 -16.53 -20.93
C TYR A 209 -19.91 -17.11 -20.28
N TYR A 210 -18.84 -16.31 -20.12
CA TYR A 210 -17.53 -16.79 -19.70
C TYR A 210 -17.27 -16.70 -18.20
N TYR A 211 -18.00 -15.88 -17.47
CA TYR A 211 -17.84 -15.73 -16.03
C TYR A 211 -18.96 -16.48 -15.27
N PRO A 212 -18.63 -17.32 -14.25
CA PRO A 212 -17.29 -17.73 -13.83
C PRO A 212 -16.60 -18.66 -14.82
N THR A 213 -15.27 -18.58 -14.93
CA THR A 213 -14.49 -19.55 -15.70
C THR A 213 -14.46 -20.91 -15.01
N ALA A 214 -14.16 -22.00 -15.76
CA ALA A 214 -14.08 -23.33 -15.18
C ALA A 214 -12.84 -23.51 -14.31
N ASP A 215 -11.68 -23.16 -14.83
CA ASP A 215 -10.39 -23.48 -14.24
C ASP A 215 -9.45 -22.28 -14.24
N LEU A 216 -8.69 -22.13 -13.15
CA LEU A 216 -7.52 -21.27 -13.05
C LEU A 216 -6.29 -22.13 -12.78
N VAL A 217 -5.25 -21.99 -13.60
CA VAL A 217 -3.95 -22.64 -13.38
C VAL A 217 -2.92 -21.61 -13.00
N THR A 218 -2.24 -21.83 -11.87
CA THR A 218 -1.27 -20.85 -11.32
C THR A 218 -0.24 -21.52 -10.41
N GLY A 219 0.77 -20.77 -9.98
CA GLY A 219 1.72 -21.21 -8.97
C GLY A 219 1.18 -21.06 -7.54
N PRO A 220 1.54 -21.96 -6.61
CA PRO A 220 1.09 -21.89 -5.23
C PRO A 220 1.59 -20.65 -4.47
N ASP A 221 2.68 -20.08 -4.90
CA ASP A 221 3.31 -18.88 -4.33
C ASP A 221 2.50 -17.59 -4.56
N ILE A 222 1.61 -17.57 -5.56
CA ILE A 222 0.75 -16.42 -5.83
C ILE A 222 -0.73 -16.62 -5.43
N ILE A 223 -1.04 -17.65 -4.65
CA ILE A 223 -2.40 -17.87 -4.15
C ILE A 223 -2.90 -16.66 -3.36
N PHE A 224 -2.06 -16.08 -2.50
CA PHE A 224 -2.42 -14.92 -1.68
C PHE A 224 -2.38 -13.60 -2.44
N PHE A 225 -1.47 -13.50 -3.41
CA PHE A 225 -1.26 -12.28 -4.17
C PHE A 225 -2.30 -12.11 -5.28
N TRP A 226 -2.72 -13.18 -5.90
CA TRP A 226 -3.61 -13.13 -7.07
C TRP A 226 -4.92 -13.89 -6.89
N VAL A 227 -4.86 -15.18 -6.58
CA VAL A 227 -6.06 -16.04 -6.52
C VAL A 227 -7.06 -15.51 -5.49
N ALA A 228 -6.62 -15.29 -4.25
CA ALA A 228 -7.46 -14.79 -3.18
C ALA A 228 -8.06 -13.43 -3.52
N ARG A 229 -7.25 -12.53 -4.08
CA ARG A 229 -7.70 -11.19 -4.47
C ARG A 229 -8.69 -11.20 -5.63
N MET A 230 -8.55 -12.09 -6.61
CA MET A 230 -9.57 -12.27 -7.64
C MET A 230 -10.90 -12.78 -7.06
N ILE A 231 -10.85 -13.67 -6.05
CA ILE A 231 -12.05 -14.15 -5.36
C ILE A 231 -12.71 -12.99 -4.60
N MET A 232 -11.93 -12.17 -3.91
CA MET A 232 -12.42 -10.95 -3.24
C MET A 232 -13.12 -10.02 -4.22
N ALA A 233 -12.47 -9.67 -5.32
CA ALA A 233 -13.04 -8.79 -6.33
C ALA A 233 -14.29 -9.39 -7.00
N GLY A 234 -14.32 -10.68 -7.26
CA GLY A 234 -15.48 -11.37 -7.79
C GLY A 234 -16.68 -11.30 -6.85
N GLN A 235 -16.48 -11.57 -5.57
CA GLN A 235 -17.55 -11.48 -4.56
C GLN A 235 -18.03 -10.03 -4.37
N GLU A 236 -17.11 -9.07 -4.32
CA GLU A 236 -17.46 -7.66 -4.09
C GLU A 236 -18.22 -7.02 -5.27
N TYR A 237 -17.71 -7.22 -6.49
CA TYR A 237 -18.22 -6.46 -7.66
C TYR A 237 -19.23 -7.24 -8.50
N ILE A 238 -19.16 -8.57 -8.52
CA ILE A 238 -20.03 -9.43 -9.33
C ILE A 238 -20.98 -10.25 -8.47
N ASN A 239 -20.68 -10.41 -7.17
CA ASN A 239 -21.41 -11.26 -6.23
C ASN A 239 -21.41 -12.75 -6.67
N ASP A 240 -20.34 -13.19 -7.34
CA ASP A 240 -20.13 -14.58 -7.73
C ASP A 240 -18.62 -14.90 -7.75
N VAL A 241 -18.30 -16.21 -7.79
CA VAL A 241 -16.92 -16.71 -7.84
C VAL A 241 -16.31 -16.48 -9.23
N PRO A 242 -15.03 -16.09 -9.33
CA PRO A 242 -14.42 -15.84 -10.65
C PRO A 242 -14.06 -17.12 -11.41
N PHE A 243 -13.89 -18.23 -10.72
CA PHE A 243 -13.55 -19.56 -11.28
C PHE A 243 -14.00 -20.65 -10.29
N ARG A 244 -14.13 -21.90 -10.81
CA ARG A 244 -14.61 -23.03 -10.01
C ARG A 244 -13.48 -23.90 -9.47
N ASN A 245 -12.37 -24.02 -10.17
CA ASN A 245 -11.22 -24.82 -9.77
C ASN A 245 -9.92 -24.01 -9.86
N VAL A 246 -9.00 -24.29 -8.95
CA VAL A 246 -7.64 -23.70 -8.90
C VAL A 246 -6.62 -24.84 -8.87
N TYR A 247 -5.72 -24.87 -9.84
CA TYR A 247 -4.64 -25.85 -9.99
C TYR A 247 -3.28 -25.23 -9.78
#